data_24e96fbe44279489e947234b812d1f0b
#
_entry.id   24e96fbe44279489e947234b812d1f0b
#
_cell.length_a   1.000
_cell.length_b   1.000
_cell.length_c   1.000
_cell.angle_alpha   90.00
_cell.angle_beta   90.00
_cell.angle_gamma   90.00
#
_symmetry.space_group_name_H-M   'P 1'
#
loop_
_entity.id
_entity.type
_entity.pdbx_description
1 polymer ?
#
loop_
_entity_poly.entity_id
_entity_poly.type
_entity_poly.pdbx_seq_one_letter_code
_entity_poly.pdbx_strand_id
1 'polypeptide(L)'
;TGTPEQAVNGNVTSLLPDAQQVGWIAGALAGLMTESGTIAFIGGMELDTTLGKYEGFKEAAAYVGEQAGKTVEALDIVYSGDFSATDKGIEFAKAMMDQGADVFFGDASAVDSGARQAIDEANAASGSVKIFDIAQPSDLLGQNECIICSQVTDNASLVGLCMEAVQSG
;
A
#
# COMPACT_ATOMS: atom_id res chain seq x y z
N THR A 1 -8.18 2.10 -15.53
CA THR A 1 -6.78 2.54 -15.50
C THR A 1 -6.21 2.41 -16.91
N GLY A 2 -6.24 3.48 -17.68
CA GLY A 2 -5.61 3.52 -19.00
C GLY A 2 -4.28 4.24 -18.92
N THR A 3 -3.28 3.76 -19.65
CA THR A 3 -2.05 4.52 -19.86
C THR A 3 -2.31 5.67 -20.86
N PRO A 4 -1.49 6.73 -20.89
CA PRO A 4 -1.62 7.80 -21.89
C PRO A 4 -1.68 7.30 -23.33
N GLU A 5 -1.03 6.17 -23.62
CA GLU A 5 -1.02 5.52 -24.95
C GLU A 5 -2.35 4.85 -25.30
N GLN A 6 -3.19 4.56 -24.31
CA GLN A 6 -4.54 4.00 -24.50
C GLN A 6 -5.61 5.09 -24.70
N ALA A 7 -5.27 6.36 -24.55
CA ALA A 7 -6.14 7.48 -24.88
C ALA A 7 -6.20 7.66 -26.41
N VAL A 8 -7.02 6.86 -27.07
CA VAL A 8 -7.16 6.81 -28.54
C VAL A 8 -7.89 8.01 -29.11
N ASN A 9 -8.60 8.78 -28.28
CA ASN A 9 -9.39 9.94 -28.66
C ASN A 9 -8.82 11.21 -28.01
N GLY A 10 -8.66 12.27 -28.78
CA GLY A 10 -8.12 13.54 -28.29
C GLY A 10 -8.96 14.25 -27.19
N ASN A 11 -10.11 13.67 -26.83
CA ASN A 11 -10.97 14.14 -25.74
C ASN A 11 -10.86 13.31 -24.45
N VAL A 12 -9.85 12.44 -24.36
CA VAL A 12 -9.59 11.62 -23.16
C VAL A 12 -8.24 12.03 -22.57
N THR A 13 -8.24 12.40 -21.29
CA THR A 13 -7.03 12.69 -20.53
C THR A 13 -6.91 11.69 -19.39
N SER A 14 -5.77 11.02 -19.30
CA SER A 14 -5.47 10.11 -18.19
C SER A 14 -4.79 10.87 -17.06
N LEU A 15 -5.31 10.72 -15.85
CA LEU A 15 -4.75 11.28 -14.62
C LEU A 15 -4.24 10.11 -13.77
N LEU A 16 -2.95 10.03 -13.60
CA LEU A 16 -2.31 8.97 -12.81
C LEU A 16 -1.45 9.60 -11.72
N PRO A 17 -1.69 9.31 -10.44
CA PRO A 17 -0.73 9.60 -9.40
C PRO A 17 0.55 8.79 -9.63
N ASP A 18 1.69 9.33 -9.22
CA ASP A 18 2.95 8.61 -9.27
C ASP A 18 2.93 7.46 -8.26
N ALA A 19 2.80 6.24 -8.78
CA ALA A 19 2.67 5.04 -7.97
C ALA A 19 3.92 4.77 -7.12
N GLN A 20 5.11 5.04 -7.65
CA GLN A 20 6.36 4.84 -6.92
C GLN A 20 6.48 5.81 -5.75
N GLN A 21 6.07 7.08 -5.92
CA GLN A 21 6.03 8.04 -4.81
C GLN A 21 5.04 7.63 -3.71
N VAL A 22 3.87 7.11 -4.10
CA VAL A 22 2.89 6.57 -3.13
C VAL A 22 3.52 5.46 -2.30
N GLY A 23 4.16 4.50 -2.96
CA GLY A 23 4.88 3.41 -2.29
C GLY A 23 6.02 3.92 -1.42
N TRP A 24 6.77 4.91 -1.92
CA TRP A 24 7.92 5.47 -1.21
C TRP A 24 7.54 6.09 0.14
N ILE A 25 6.44 6.84 0.20
CA ILE A 25 5.94 7.44 1.44
C ILE A 25 5.56 6.35 2.46
N ALA A 26 4.81 5.34 2.02
CA ALA A 26 4.42 4.22 2.87
C ALA A 26 5.64 3.40 3.34
N GLY A 27 6.59 3.15 2.45
CA GLY A 27 7.81 2.41 2.74
C GLY A 27 8.72 3.13 3.74
N ALA A 28 8.84 4.45 3.64
CA ALA A 28 9.61 5.24 4.60
C ALA A 28 9.03 5.10 6.01
N LEU A 29 7.71 5.15 6.16
CA LEU A 29 7.05 4.91 7.45
C LEU A 29 7.26 3.47 7.91
N ALA A 30 7.07 2.48 7.04
CA ALA A 30 7.26 1.08 7.38
C ALA A 30 8.68 0.78 7.86
N GLY A 31 9.69 1.33 7.19
CA GLY A 31 11.10 1.18 7.58
C GLY A 31 11.44 1.75 8.96
N LEU A 32 10.77 2.84 9.35
CA LEU A 32 10.90 3.41 10.70
C LEU A 32 10.18 2.58 11.76
N MET A 33 8.99 2.09 11.43
CA MET A 33 8.08 1.43 12.38
C MET A 33 8.41 -0.04 12.62
N THR A 34 8.94 -0.76 11.62
CA THR A 34 9.23 -2.19 11.78
C THR A 34 10.21 -2.45 12.93
N GLU A 35 9.87 -3.41 13.79
CA GLU A 35 10.75 -3.94 14.83
C GLU A 35 11.43 -5.23 14.38
N SER A 36 10.75 -6.03 13.54
CA SER A 36 11.28 -7.29 13.01
C SER A 36 12.32 -7.09 11.91
N GLY A 37 12.26 -5.95 11.21
CA GLY A 37 13.01 -5.71 9.98
C GLY A 37 12.38 -6.31 8.73
N THR A 38 11.18 -6.91 8.85
CA THR A 38 10.47 -7.55 7.72
C THR A 38 9.14 -6.85 7.47
N ILE A 39 8.92 -6.41 6.23
CA ILE A 39 7.69 -5.73 5.84
C ILE A 39 7.00 -6.49 4.69
N ALA A 40 5.71 -6.28 4.51
CA ALA A 40 4.90 -7.02 3.55
C ALA A 40 4.04 -6.12 2.66
N PHE A 41 3.83 -6.57 1.41
CA PHE A 41 2.95 -5.90 0.47
C PHE A 41 2.00 -6.90 -0.20
N ILE A 42 0.70 -6.58 -0.21
CA ILE A 42 -0.34 -7.39 -0.85
C ILE A 42 -0.90 -6.62 -2.05
N GLY A 43 -0.77 -7.19 -3.25
CA GLY A 43 -1.34 -6.66 -4.48
C GLY A 43 -2.66 -7.32 -4.86
N GLY A 44 -3.59 -6.56 -5.42
CA GLY A 44 -4.82 -7.08 -5.98
C GLY A 44 -4.56 -7.80 -7.30
N MET A 45 -4.06 -7.07 -8.28
CA MET A 45 -3.70 -7.59 -9.60
C MET A 45 -2.29 -7.14 -9.98
N GLU A 46 -1.66 -7.89 -10.86
CA GLU A 46 -0.35 -7.55 -11.42
C GLU A 46 -0.50 -6.39 -12.44
N LEU A 47 -0.46 -5.16 -11.92
CA LEU A 47 -0.56 -3.92 -12.69
C LEU A 47 0.74 -3.12 -12.50
N ASP A 48 1.12 -2.35 -13.51
CA ASP A 48 2.31 -1.47 -13.42
C ASP A 48 2.23 -0.50 -12.23
N THR A 49 1.03 -0.01 -11.93
CA THR A 49 0.80 0.87 -10.77
C THR A 49 0.97 0.14 -9.43
N THR A 50 0.53 -1.09 -9.32
CA THR A 50 0.69 -1.91 -8.12
C THR A 50 2.16 -2.29 -7.92
N LEU A 51 2.83 -2.68 -9.00
CA LEU A 51 4.26 -2.96 -8.97
C LEU A 51 5.08 -1.71 -8.61
N GLY A 52 4.75 -0.54 -9.20
CA GLY A 52 5.41 0.72 -8.87
C GLY A 52 5.27 1.10 -7.39
N LYS A 53 4.10 0.89 -6.79
CA LYS A 53 3.90 1.08 -5.34
C LYS A 53 4.77 0.14 -4.52
N TYR A 54 4.83 -1.13 -4.88
CA TYR A 54 5.67 -2.11 -4.19
C TYR A 54 7.16 -1.76 -4.28
N GLU A 55 7.66 -1.41 -5.45
CA GLU A 55 9.07 -1.06 -5.61
C GLU A 55 9.43 0.20 -4.80
N GLY A 56 8.59 1.23 -4.83
CA GLY A 56 8.79 2.42 -4.00
C GLY A 56 8.74 2.10 -2.50
N PHE A 57 7.82 1.25 -2.07
CA PHE A 57 7.69 0.80 -0.69
C PHE A 57 8.94 0.07 -0.20
N LYS A 58 9.43 -0.88 -0.97
CA LYS A 58 10.63 -1.67 -0.69
C LYS A 58 11.88 -0.79 -0.63
N GLU A 59 12.07 0.06 -1.65
CA GLU A 59 13.23 0.94 -1.75
C GLU A 59 13.31 1.92 -0.57
N ALA A 60 12.19 2.59 -0.26
CA ALA A 60 12.13 3.56 0.83
C ALA A 60 12.35 2.92 2.20
N ALA A 61 11.74 1.76 2.44
CA ALA A 61 11.89 1.07 3.72
C ALA A 61 13.34 0.63 3.97
N ALA A 62 14.01 0.11 2.94
CA ALA A 62 15.42 -0.25 3.03
C ALA A 62 16.30 1.00 3.27
N TYR A 63 16.06 2.08 2.50
CA TYR A 63 16.82 3.33 2.63
C TYR A 63 16.69 3.95 4.02
N VAL A 64 15.44 4.10 4.51
CA VAL A 64 15.20 4.74 5.81
C VAL A 64 15.63 3.83 6.95
N GLY A 65 15.47 2.51 6.81
CA GLY A 65 15.99 1.53 7.75
C GLY A 65 17.49 1.66 7.94
N GLU A 66 18.24 1.74 6.84
CA GLU A 66 19.70 1.93 6.88
C GLU A 66 20.08 3.22 7.62
N GLN A 67 19.39 4.34 7.36
CA GLN A 67 19.61 5.60 8.07
C GLN A 67 19.31 5.49 9.57
N ALA A 68 18.38 4.62 9.96
CA ALA A 68 18.03 4.33 11.35
C ALA A 68 18.90 3.22 12.00
N GLY A 69 19.89 2.70 11.26
CA GLY A 69 20.77 1.61 11.73
C GLY A 69 20.10 0.24 11.78
N LYS A 70 19.05 0.04 10.99
CA LYS A 70 18.30 -1.23 10.87
C LYS A 70 18.48 -1.81 9.47
N THR A 71 18.47 -3.13 9.36
CA THR A 71 18.26 -3.80 8.07
C THR A 71 16.77 -4.04 7.90
N VAL A 72 16.18 -3.56 6.82
CA VAL A 72 14.77 -3.74 6.51
C VAL A 72 14.62 -4.39 5.13
N GLU A 73 13.87 -5.48 5.10
CA GLU A 73 13.61 -6.26 3.89
C GLU A 73 12.10 -6.38 3.65
N ALA A 74 11.67 -6.16 2.42
CA ALA A 74 10.32 -6.45 2.00
C ALA A 74 10.22 -7.90 1.52
N LEU A 75 9.22 -8.63 1.98
CA LEU A 75 8.85 -9.90 1.38
C LEU A 75 8.44 -9.70 -0.08
N ASP A 76 8.59 -10.75 -0.89
CA ASP A 76 8.11 -10.69 -2.27
C ASP A 76 6.61 -10.38 -2.31
N ILE A 77 6.23 -9.52 -3.25
CA ILE A 77 4.82 -9.15 -3.45
C ILE A 77 3.99 -10.38 -3.77
N VAL A 78 2.82 -10.49 -3.15
CA VAL A 78 1.82 -11.50 -3.52
C VAL A 78 0.63 -10.84 -4.17
N TYR A 79 0.08 -11.46 -5.20
CA TYR A 79 -1.10 -10.98 -5.91
C TYR A 79 -2.30 -11.89 -5.64
N SER A 80 -3.40 -11.31 -5.19
CA SER A 80 -4.64 -12.06 -4.99
C SER A 80 -5.33 -12.46 -6.31
N GLY A 81 -5.02 -11.76 -7.39
CA GLY A 81 -5.71 -11.90 -8.68
C GLY A 81 -7.14 -11.33 -8.67
N ASP A 82 -7.51 -10.64 -7.59
CA ASP A 82 -8.86 -10.13 -7.33
C ASP A 82 -8.76 -8.93 -6.37
N PHE A 83 -9.78 -8.08 -6.34
CA PHE A 83 -9.92 -6.96 -5.40
C PHE A 83 -11.01 -7.18 -4.34
N SER A 84 -11.74 -8.31 -4.41
CA SER A 84 -12.91 -8.60 -3.55
C SER A 84 -12.74 -9.81 -2.63
N ALA A 85 -11.70 -10.62 -2.82
CA ALA A 85 -11.46 -11.86 -2.09
C ALA A 85 -10.85 -11.61 -0.70
N THR A 86 -11.69 -11.21 0.27
CA THR A 86 -11.27 -10.92 1.66
C THR A 86 -10.58 -12.11 2.33
N ASP A 87 -11.01 -13.33 2.06
CA ASP A 87 -10.44 -14.58 2.56
C ASP A 87 -8.97 -14.77 2.15
N LYS A 88 -8.62 -14.38 0.92
CA LYS A 88 -7.22 -14.38 0.47
C LYS A 88 -6.37 -13.37 1.25
N GLY A 89 -6.92 -12.22 1.59
CA GLY A 89 -6.23 -11.24 2.43
C GLY A 89 -5.87 -11.81 3.80
N ILE A 90 -6.81 -12.54 4.42
CA ILE A 90 -6.57 -13.23 5.69
C ILE A 90 -5.45 -14.28 5.55
N GLU A 91 -5.51 -15.08 4.49
CA GLU A 91 -4.51 -16.12 4.22
C GLU A 91 -3.11 -15.54 3.99
N PHE A 92 -3.01 -14.54 3.13
CA PHE A 92 -1.73 -13.91 2.80
C PHE A 92 -1.12 -13.20 4.00
N ALA A 93 -1.91 -12.43 4.76
CA ALA A 93 -1.40 -11.76 5.94
C ALA A 93 -0.87 -12.76 6.98
N LYS A 94 -1.59 -13.88 7.23
CA LYS A 94 -1.12 -14.93 8.13
C LYS A 94 0.20 -15.54 7.64
N ALA A 95 0.31 -15.88 6.36
CA ALA A 95 1.53 -16.44 5.79
C ALA A 95 2.72 -15.47 5.83
N MET A 96 2.48 -14.16 5.68
CA MET A 96 3.52 -13.14 5.77
C MET A 96 3.92 -12.84 7.22
N MET A 97 2.97 -12.84 8.15
CA MET A 97 3.27 -12.75 9.59
C MET A 97 4.11 -13.94 10.06
N ASP A 98 3.84 -15.15 9.57
CA ASP A 98 4.64 -16.34 9.86
C ASP A 98 6.08 -16.22 9.32
N GLN A 99 6.32 -15.38 8.31
CA GLN A 99 7.64 -15.03 7.79
C GLN A 99 8.28 -13.84 8.53
N GLY A 100 7.61 -13.30 9.54
CA GLY A 100 8.12 -12.25 10.40
C GLY A 100 7.69 -10.84 10.01
N ALA A 101 6.80 -10.65 9.02
CA ALA A 101 6.32 -9.32 8.67
C ALA A 101 5.51 -8.68 9.80
N ASP A 102 5.87 -7.45 10.17
CA ASP A 102 5.20 -6.68 11.22
C ASP A 102 4.66 -5.33 10.74
N VAL A 103 4.95 -4.92 9.50
CA VAL A 103 4.31 -3.75 8.87
C VAL A 103 3.83 -4.11 7.48
N PHE A 104 2.56 -3.84 7.21
CA PHE A 104 1.86 -4.16 5.97
C PHE A 104 1.48 -2.89 5.21
N PHE A 105 1.50 -2.99 3.90
CA PHE A 105 0.90 -2.07 2.96
C PHE A 105 0.31 -2.87 1.80
N GLY A 106 -0.77 -2.40 1.18
CA GLY A 106 -1.39 -3.16 0.10
C GLY A 106 -2.05 -2.26 -0.95
N ASP A 107 -2.36 -2.86 -2.10
CA ASP A 107 -3.12 -2.26 -3.21
C ASP A 107 -4.17 -3.25 -3.71
N ALA A 108 -5.05 -3.71 -2.81
CA ALA A 108 -5.92 -4.84 -3.06
C ALA A 108 -7.36 -4.68 -2.54
N SER A 109 -7.78 -3.49 -2.13
CA SER A 109 -9.16 -3.15 -1.73
C SER A 109 -9.73 -4.05 -0.61
N ALA A 110 -10.74 -4.91 -0.89
CA ALA A 110 -11.33 -5.78 0.12
C ALA A 110 -10.37 -6.87 0.62
N VAL A 111 -9.37 -7.23 -0.18
CA VAL A 111 -8.29 -8.13 0.25
C VAL A 111 -7.49 -7.50 1.39
N ASP A 112 -7.18 -6.18 1.31
CA ASP A 112 -6.51 -5.44 2.38
C ASP A 112 -7.35 -5.42 3.66
N SER A 113 -8.68 -5.37 3.54
CA SER A 113 -9.58 -5.47 4.70
C SER A 113 -9.49 -6.84 5.39
N GLY A 114 -9.32 -7.90 4.60
CA GLY A 114 -9.05 -9.24 5.13
C GLY A 114 -7.71 -9.34 5.84
N ALA A 115 -6.66 -8.71 5.25
CA ALA A 115 -5.35 -8.66 5.89
C ALA A 115 -5.41 -7.95 7.24
N ARG A 116 -6.10 -6.80 7.34
CA ARG A 116 -6.31 -6.08 8.60
C ARG A 116 -7.04 -6.92 9.64
N GLN A 117 -8.05 -7.68 9.24
CA GLN A 117 -8.72 -8.62 10.15
C GLN A 117 -7.73 -9.63 10.75
N ALA A 118 -6.88 -10.23 9.93
CA ALA A 118 -5.88 -11.19 10.41
C ALA A 118 -4.85 -10.54 11.33
N ILE A 119 -4.44 -9.30 11.02
CA ILE A 119 -3.52 -8.51 11.86
C ILE A 119 -4.15 -8.20 13.21
N ASP A 120 -5.41 -7.74 13.23
CA ASP A 120 -6.14 -7.45 14.48
C ASP A 120 -6.31 -8.72 15.34
N GLU A 121 -6.63 -9.87 14.72
CA GLU A 121 -6.71 -11.17 15.41
C GLU A 121 -5.35 -11.55 16.04
N ALA A 122 -4.25 -11.37 15.32
CA ALA A 122 -2.91 -11.68 15.81
C ALA A 122 -2.49 -10.75 16.96
N ASN A 123 -2.76 -9.44 16.82
CA ASN A 123 -2.50 -8.45 17.86
C ASN A 123 -3.33 -8.75 19.12
N ALA A 124 -4.61 -9.06 18.98
CA ALA A 124 -5.47 -9.44 20.09
C ALA A 124 -4.98 -10.70 20.80
N ALA A 125 -4.55 -11.71 20.06
CA ALA A 125 -4.01 -12.96 20.62
C ALA A 125 -2.70 -12.74 21.39
N SER A 126 -1.86 -11.79 20.95
CA SER A 126 -0.60 -11.43 21.62
C SER A 126 -0.80 -10.52 22.83
N GLY A 127 -1.98 -9.91 22.99
CA GLY A 127 -2.29 -8.91 24.02
C GLY A 127 -1.62 -7.55 23.83
N SER A 128 -1.10 -7.28 22.62
CA SER A 128 -0.44 -6.02 22.28
C SER A 128 -0.54 -5.72 20.77
N VAL A 129 -0.62 -4.43 20.42
CA VAL A 129 -0.54 -4.00 19.02
C VAL A 129 0.93 -3.93 18.62
N LYS A 130 1.37 -4.86 17.79
CA LYS A 130 2.76 -4.98 17.31
C LYS A 130 2.88 -5.15 15.82
N ILE A 131 1.77 -5.47 15.14
CA ILE A 131 1.70 -5.64 13.72
C ILE A 131 0.80 -4.54 13.19
N PHE A 132 1.26 -3.84 12.17
CA PHE A 132 0.67 -2.61 11.70
C PHE A 132 0.29 -2.67 10.23
N ASP A 133 -0.70 -1.87 9.84
CA ASP A 133 -1.10 -1.64 8.45
C ASP A 133 -1.01 -0.14 8.11
N ILE A 134 -0.58 0.14 6.90
CA ILE A 134 -0.65 1.46 6.28
C ILE A 134 -1.78 1.41 5.25
N ALA A 135 -2.87 2.08 5.54
CA ALA A 135 -4.06 2.03 4.69
C ALA A 135 -3.93 2.91 3.43
N GLN A 136 -4.72 2.59 2.40
CA GLN A 136 -4.94 3.41 1.21
C GLN A 136 -6.27 3.04 0.53
N PRO A 137 -6.78 3.79 -0.46
CA PRO A 137 -6.38 5.15 -0.86
C PRO A 137 -7.13 6.22 -0.07
N SER A 138 -7.93 5.83 0.90
CA SER A 138 -8.77 6.69 1.74
C SER A 138 -8.24 6.72 3.16
N ASP A 139 -8.63 7.76 3.90
CA ASP A 139 -8.31 7.83 5.32
C ASP A 139 -9.17 6.83 6.11
N LEU A 140 -8.50 5.82 6.64
CA LEU A 140 -9.09 4.78 7.48
C LEU A 140 -8.54 4.84 8.92
N LEU A 141 -7.77 5.87 9.26
CA LEU A 141 -7.19 6.02 10.60
C LEU A 141 -8.30 6.00 11.66
N GLY A 142 -8.11 5.17 12.68
CA GLY A 142 -9.08 5.00 13.77
C GLY A 142 -10.19 3.98 13.50
N GLN A 143 -10.26 3.36 12.32
CA GLN A 143 -11.20 2.27 12.07
C GLN A 143 -10.74 0.94 12.68
N ASN A 144 -9.43 0.69 12.67
CA ASN A 144 -8.80 -0.47 13.28
C ASN A 144 -7.58 -0.01 14.09
N GLU A 145 -7.24 -0.71 15.17
CA GLU A 145 -6.08 -0.36 15.99
C GLU A 145 -4.74 -0.61 15.28
N CYS A 146 -4.71 -1.55 14.33
CA CYS A 146 -3.51 -1.83 13.54
C CYS A 146 -3.18 -0.74 12.51
N ILE A 147 -4.12 0.12 12.13
CA ILE A 147 -3.88 1.18 11.14
C ILE A 147 -3.12 2.34 11.78
N ILE A 148 -1.86 2.49 11.43
CA ILE A 148 -0.99 3.56 11.96
C ILE A 148 -1.01 4.83 11.12
N CYS A 149 -1.35 4.72 9.86
CA CYS A 149 -1.41 5.82 8.91
C CYS A 149 -2.28 5.45 7.72
N SER A 150 -2.79 6.46 7.03
CA SER A 150 -3.47 6.31 5.75
C SER A 150 -2.76 7.14 4.69
N GLN A 151 -2.33 6.48 3.61
CA GLN A 151 -1.88 7.16 2.41
C GLN A 151 -3.11 7.56 1.60
N VAL A 152 -3.37 8.87 1.51
CA VAL A 152 -4.56 9.38 0.83
C VAL A 152 -4.19 9.93 -0.55
N THR A 153 -4.89 9.48 -1.58
CA THR A 153 -4.75 10.03 -2.94
C THR A 153 -5.80 11.12 -3.16
N ASP A 154 -5.35 12.36 -3.33
CA ASP A 154 -6.22 13.51 -3.60
C ASP A 154 -6.63 13.57 -5.09
N ASN A 155 -7.59 12.75 -5.46
CA ASN A 155 -8.14 12.73 -6.81
C ASN A 155 -8.88 14.03 -7.17
N ALA A 156 -9.40 14.77 -6.19
CA ALA A 156 -10.10 16.03 -6.45
C ALA A 156 -9.13 17.10 -6.97
N SER A 157 -7.96 17.24 -6.35
CA SER A 157 -6.91 18.13 -6.83
C SER A 157 -6.39 17.76 -8.22
N LEU A 158 -6.23 16.46 -8.51
CA LEU A 158 -5.85 15.98 -9.84
C LEU A 158 -6.86 16.39 -10.91
N VAL A 159 -8.15 16.22 -10.64
CA VAL A 159 -9.22 16.65 -11.55
C VAL A 159 -9.22 18.17 -11.70
N GLY A 160 -9.06 18.92 -10.61
CA GLY A 160 -8.96 20.39 -10.62
C GLY A 160 -7.85 20.88 -11.55
N LEU A 161 -6.65 20.34 -11.42
CA LEU A 161 -5.50 20.69 -12.29
C LEU A 161 -5.78 20.40 -13.77
N CYS A 162 -6.45 19.29 -14.07
CA CYS A 162 -6.85 18.97 -15.44
C CYS A 162 -7.87 19.98 -15.99
N MET A 163 -8.86 20.37 -15.20
CA MET A 163 -9.85 21.36 -15.59
C MET A 163 -9.21 22.74 -15.86
N GLU A 164 -8.28 23.18 -15.00
CA GLU A 164 -7.53 24.41 -15.19
C GLU A 164 -6.70 24.36 -16.49
N ALA A 165 -6.03 23.25 -16.75
CA ALA A 165 -5.26 23.05 -17.98
C ALA A 165 -6.13 23.16 -19.24
N VAL A 166 -7.34 22.56 -19.22
CA VAL A 166 -8.29 22.62 -20.34
C VAL A 166 -8.83 24.05 -20.53
N GLN A 167 -9.04 24.81 -19.45
CA GLN A 167 -9.54 26.19 -19.51
C GLN A 167 -8.48 27.19 -20.03
N SER A 168 -7.22 26.90 -19.76
CA SER A 168 -6.09 27.77 -20.17
C SER A 168 -5.66 27.59 -21.63
N GLY A 169 -6.11 26.55 -22.31
CA GLY A 169 -5.90 26.25 -23.74
C GLY A 169 -4.65 25.45 -24.00
#